data_52bdc10fc6f23f94ceccb098ec46c1a2
#
_entry.id   52bdc10fc6f23f94ceccb098ec46c1a2
#
_cell.length_a   1.000
_cell.length_b   1.000
_cell.length_c   1.000
_cell.angle_alpha   90.00
_cell.angle_beta   90.00
_cell.angle_gamma   90.00
#
_symmetry.space_group_name_H-M   'P 1'
#
loop_
_entity.id
_entity.type
_entity.pdbx_description
1 polymer ?
#
loop_
_entity_poly.entity_id
_entity_poly.type
_entity_poly.pdbx_seq_one_letter_code
_entity_poly.pdbx_strand_id
1 'polypeptide(L)'
;MITDETVQRAREVLLGVVEPAVFGPGQALTITAHHLHGEPVSPAEALRRPYGPFAVGDAWGPRWGTTWFRLQGRIPPDWAGEEVVLRLEATRVGTAVPGGEFLIFSTAGGIAAPILGLSSQHAAASLPWAALAAIVGGTPPIPRASGAAGGEEVDLHVEAAANPTTPEDRMVGYDWPELRPDPGGVPGFILSRCELAVRRPAVRALALDLGLAIGLAAQLPAGAEQAAEARTAVASAVAAIDPGDVPGSAVAARAALGPLLAARGAGPTNGSARVTAVGHAHIDTAWLWPLRETVRKCARTFATAVALMDEFPEYRFVCSAAQHLVWMEEHYPELFARITERVRTGQFVPVGGMWVEADCNLASGEALVRQLVLGQRYFADRFGTDCREAWLPDAFGYTAALPQIMAAAGIDWFVSQKLSWNETNPFPHHTFWW
;
A
#
# COMPACT_ATOMS: atom_id res chain seq x y z
N MET A 1 2.56 -21.20 25.79
CA MET A 1 2.97 -19.78 25.90
C MET A 1 1.95 -19.07 26.76
N ILE A 2 2.33 -18.62 27.97
CA ILE A 2 1.47 -17.79 28.81
C ILE A 2 1.44 -16.43 28.10
N THR A 3 0.33 -16.12 27.45
CA THR A 3 0.09 -14.80 26.86
C THR A 3 0.11 -13.79 28.00
N ASP A 4 0.95 -12.76 27.90
CA ASP A 4 0.99 -11.68 28.87
C ASP A 4 -0.39 -10.99 28.88
N GLU A 5 -1.10 -11.10 29.97
CA GLU A 5 -2.49 -10.62 30.14
C GLU A 5 -2.59 -9.12 29.85
N THR A 6 -1.55 -8.35 30.19
CA THR A 6 -1.46 -6.91 29.91
C THR A 6 -1.44 -6.64 28.39
N VAL A 7 -0.63 -7.39 27.66
CA VAL A 7 -0.50 -7.26 26.20
C VAL A 7 -1.81 -7.65 25.50
N GLN A 8 -2.44 -8.75 25.97
CA GLN A 8 -3.69 -9.21 25.39
C GLN A 8 -4.83 -8.19 25.61
N ARG A 9 -4.99 -7.69 26.84
CA ARG A 9 -5.98 -6.66 27.17
C ARG A 9 -5.74 -5.37 26.36
N ALA A 10 -4.50 -4.96 26.22
CA ALA A 10 -4.16 -3.77 25.44
C ALA A 10 -4.53 -3.93 23.96
N ARG A 11 -4.32 -5.13 23.37
CA ARG A 11 -4.76 -5.43 22.01
C ARG A 11 -6.30 -5.35 21.86
N GLU A 12 -7.03 -5.87 22.83
CA GLU A 12 -8.49 -5.81 22.84
C GLU A 12 -8.99 -4.37 22.90
N VAL A 13 -8.36 -3.52 23.74
CA VAL A 13 -8.68 -2.09 23.83
C VAL A 13 -8.29 -1.37 22.53
N LEU A 14 -7.12 -1.65 21.97
CA LEU A 14 -6.70 -1.07 20.71
C LEU A 14 -7.71 -1.36 19.59
N LEU A 15 -8.02 -2.64 19.37
CA LEU A 15 -8.89 -3.07 18.27
C LEU A 15 -10.38 -2.78 18.50
N GLY A 16 -10.86 -2.90 19.75
CA GLY A 16 -12.28 -2.76 20.10
C GLY A 16 -12.72 -1.36 20.50
N VAL A 17 -11.79 -0.49 20.90
CA VAL A 17 -12.13 0.84 21.46
C VAL A 17 -11.42 1.96 20.69
N VAL A 18 -10.10 1.88 20.53
CA VAL A 18 -9.32 2.99 19.96
C VAL A 18 -9.46 3.06 18.43
N GLU A 19 -9.24 1.95 17.73
CA GLU A 19 -9.32 1.93 16.25
C GLU A 19 -10.70 2.32 15.71
N PRO A 20 -11.83 1.84 16.26
CA PRO A 20 -13.15 2.31 15.84
C PRO A 20 -13.36 3.81 16.04
N ALA A 21 -12.75 4.40 17.07
CA ALA A 21 -12.86 5.82 17.39
C ALA A 21 -11.95 6.72 16.54
N VAL A 22 -11.08 6.17 15.68
CA VAL A 22 -10.24 6.95 14.75
C VAL A 22 -11.08 7.79 13.81
N PHE A 23 -12.25 7.30 13.42
CA PHE A 23 -13.15 8.00 12.51
C PHE A 23 -14.38 8.52 13.23
N GLY A 24 -14.83 9.72 12.85
CA GLY A 24 -16.11 10.28 13.23
C GLY A 24 -17.28 9.69 12.44
N PRO A 25 -18.49 10.30 12.59
CA PRO A 25 -19.65 9.93 11.77
C PRO A 25 -19.33 10.03 10.28
N GLY A 26 -19.87 9.10 9.50
CA GLY A 26 -19.71 9.06 8.06
C GLY A 26 -20.79 9.85 7.33
N GLN A 27 -20.42 10.47 6.21
CA GLN A 27 -21.33 11.07 5.21
C GLN A 27 -21.37 10.16 3.99
N ALA A 28 -22.50 9.53 3.73
CA ALA A 28 -22.67 8.66 2.57
C ALA A 28 -22.50 9.43 1.25
N LEU A 29 -21.93 8.74 0.25
CA LEU A 29 -21.83 9.23 -1.12
C LEU A 29 -22.88 8.57 -2.01
N THR A 30 -23.27 9.26 -3.07
CA THR A 30 -24.05 8.68 -4.18
C THR A 30 -23.09 7.82 -5.00
N ILE A 31 -23.50 6.57 -5.29
CA ILE A 31 -22.68 5.62 -6.01
C ILE A 31 -23.40 5.22 -7.30
N THR A 32 -22.67 5.21 -8.39
CA THR A 32 -23.08 4.55 -9.62
C THR A 32 -21.96 3.62 -10.06
N ALA A 33 -22.28 2.54 -10.78
CA ALA A 33 -21.33 1.53 -11.18
C ALA A 33 -21.43 1.17 -12.67
N HIS A 34 -20.30 0.77 -13.24
CA HIS A 34 -20.18 0.12 -14.53
C HIS A 34 -19.37 -1.16 -14.37
N HIS A 35 -20.02 -2.31 -14.60
CA HIS A 35 -19.37 -3.61 -14.55
C HIS A 35 -18.76 -3.92 -15.92
N LEU A 36 -17.47 -4.25 -15.95
CA LEU A 36 -16.80 -4.72 -17.16
C LEU A 36 -16.96 -6.23 -17.31
N HIS A 37 -17.51 -6.63 -18.46
CA HIS A 37 -17.58 -8.03 -18.87
C HIS A 37 -16.37 -8.34 -19.75
N GLY A 38 -15.30 -8.86 -19.18
CA GLY A 38 -14.06 -9.19 -19.90
C GLY A 38 -12.84 -8.43 -19.40
N GLU A 39 -11.94 -8.08 -20.32
CA GLU A 39 -10.69 -7.40 -19.97
C GLU A 39 -10.91 -5.97 -19.51
N PRO A 40 -10.03 -5.45 -18.62
CA PRO A 40 -10.04 -4.04 -18.24
C PRO A 40 -9.87 -3.13 -19.46
N VAL A 41 -10.49 -1.97 -19.38
CA VAL A 41 -10.33 -0.91 -20.39
C VAL A 41 -9.48 0.21 -19.84
N SER A 42 -8.97 1.10 -20.70
CA SER A 42 -8.25 2.27 -20.24
C SER A 42 -9.12 3.17 -19.35
N PRO A 43 -8.54 3.91 -18.40
CA PRO A 43 -9.29 4.85 -17.57
C PRO A 43 -10.10 5.84 -18.41
N ALA A 44 -9.53 6.40 -19.47
CA ALA A 44 -10.22 7.31 -20.37
C ALA A 44 -11.44 6.70 -21.07
N GLU A 45 -11.40 5.42 -21.36
CA GLU A 45 -12.55 4.69 -21.92
C GLU A 45 -13.59 4.43 -20.85
N ALA A 46 -13.18 3.95 -19.67
CA ALA A 46 -14.09 3.69 -18.55
C ALA A 46 -14.94 4.90 -18.19
N LEU A 47 -14.33 6.09 -18.14
CA LEU A 47 -15.03 7.35 -17.83
C LEU A 47 -16.14 7.70 -18.80
N ARG A 48 -16.09 7.22 -20.05
CA ARG A 48 -17.12 7.45 -21.08
C ARG A 48 -18.26 6.42 -21.08
N ARG A 49 -18.13 5.36 -20.28
CA ARG A 49 -19.14 4.32 -20.21
C ARG A 49 -20.37 4.78 -19.43
N PRO A 50 -21.56 4.23 -19.71
CA PRO A 50 -22.74 4.50 -18.90
C PRO A 50 -22.62 3.84 -17.52
N TYR A 51 -22.94 4.57 -16.45
CA TYR A 51 -22.97 4.08 -15.08
C TYR A 51 -24.44 3.95 -14.65
N GLY A 52 -24.82 2.81 -14.08
CA GLY A 52 -26.12 2.54 -13.47
C GLY A 52 -26.10 2.77 -11.95
N PRO A 53 -27.28 2.90 -11.30
CA PRO A 53 -27.38 3.02 -9.83
C PRO A 53 -26.70 1.85 -9.13
N PHE A 54 -26.04 2.15 -8.00
CA PHE A 54 -25.37 1.17 -7.15
C PHE A 54 -25.39 1.67 -5.69
N ALA A 55 -25.39 0.75 -4.71
CA ALA A 55 -25.46 1.10 -3.30
C ALA A 55 -24.51 0.25 -2.45
N VAL A 56 -24.22 0.75 -1.23
CA VAL A 56 -23.63 -0.09 -0.17
C VAL A 56 -24.55 -1.25 0.12
N GLY A 57 -24.01 -2.46 0.16
CA GLY A 57 -24.74 -3.72 0.27
C GLY A 57 -24.90 -4.44 -1.08
N ASP A 58 -24.73 -3.76 -2.21
CA ASP A 58 -24.81 -4.40 -3.51
C ASP A 58 -23.55 -5.23 -3.81
N ALA A 59 -23.76 -6.32 -4.54
CA ALA A 59 -22.72 -7.24 -4.93
C ALA A 59 -22.06 -6.82 -6.26
N TRP A 60 -20.76 -7.06 -6.38
CA TRP A 60 -19.95 -6.72 -7.55
C TRP A 60 -18.85 -7.75 -7.84
N GLY A 61 -18.20 -7.60 -8.94
CA GLY A 61 -17.27 -8.57 -9.50
C GLY A 61 -18.04 -9.53 -10.43
N PRO A 62 -17.48 -10.49 -11.04
CA PRO A 62 -16.99 -11.76 -10.49
C PRO A 62 -15.52 -11.69 -10.10
N ARG A 63 -15.00 -12.79 -9.52
CA ARG A 63 -13.58 -12.97 -9.21
C ARG A 63 -12.73 -12.59 -10.44
N TRP A 64 -11.68 -11.82 -10.21
CA TRP A 64 -10.82 -11.22 -11.24
C TRP A 64 -11.52 -10.24 -12.20
N GLY A 65 -12.79 -9.95 -11.96
CA GLY A 65 -13.52 -8.94 -12.70
C GLY A 65 -13.17 -7.52 -12.30
N THR A 66 -13.61 -6.56 -13.11
CA THR A 66 -13.42 -5.13 -12.85
C THR A 66 -14.77 -4.43 -12.78
N THR A 67 -14.93 -3.59 -11.81
CA THR A 67 -16.08 -2.68 -11.68
C THR A 67 -15.57 -1.26 -11.52
N TRP A 68 -16.11 -0.34 -12.28
CA TRP A 68 -15.87 1.08 -12.09
C TRP A 68 -16.99 1.68 -11.26
N PHE A 69 -16.64 2.36 -10.18
CA PHE A 69 -17.58 3.17 -9.39
C PHE A 69 -17.35 4.65 -9.68
N ARG A 70 -18.43 5.42 -9.73
CA ARG A 70 -18.40 6.87 -9.64
C ARG A 70 -19.03 7.28 -8.32
N LEU A 71 -18.29 8.04 -7.53
CA LEU A 71 -18.63 8.46 -6.19
C LEU A 71 -18.89 9.96 -6.21
N GLN A 72 -20.09 10.38 -5.83
CA GLN A 72 -20.50 11.78 -5.89
C GLN A 72 -21.10 12.23 -4.56
N GLY A 73 -20.81 13.48 -4.20
CA GLY A 73 -21.34 14.10 -3.00
C GLY A 73 -20.72 15.44 -2.72
N ARG A 74 -20.77 15.85 -1.46
CA ARG A 74 -20.20 17.11 -0.98
C ARG A 74 -19.66 16.92 0.43
N ILE A 75 -18.52 17.51 0.72
CA ILE A 75 -17.99 17.59 2.08
C ILE A 75 -18.90 18.53 2.88
N PRO A 76 -19.41 18.11 4.06
CA PRO A 76 -20.21 18.96 4.91
C PRO A 76 -19.49 20.26 5.26
N PRO A 77 -20.17 21.43 5.21
CA PRO A 77 -19.54 22.72 5.52
C PRO A 77 -18.98 22.82 6.94
N ASP A 78 -19.59 22.13 7.88
CA ASP A 78 -19.19 22.05 9.29
C ASP A 78 -17.91 21.22 9.51
N TRP A 79 -17.42 20.52 8.48
CA TRP A 79 -16.14 19.82 8.51
C TRP A 79 -14.96 20.67 8.03
N ALA A 80 -15.16 21.99 7.92
CA ALA A 80 -14.08 22.92 7.57
C ALA A 80 -12.93 22.84 8.59
N GLY A 81 -11.71 22.65 8.09
CA GLY A 81 -10.51 22.48 8.91
C GLY A 81 -10.25 21.04 9.39
N GLU A 82 -11.21 20.14 9.24
CA GLU A 82 -11.06 18.74 9.63
C GLU A 82 -10.28 17.92 8.58
N GLU A 83 -9.67 16.84 9.04
CA GLU A 83 -9.05 15.87 8.15
C GLU A 83 -10.11 14.90 7.61
N VAL A 84 -10.61 15.18 6.43
CA VAL A 84 -11.63 14.35 5.77
C VAL A 84 -10.96 13.24 4.95
N VAL A 85 -11.47 12.03 5.08
CA VAL A 85 -11.00 10.84 4.34
C VAL A 85 -12.15 10.19 3.60
N LEU A 86 -11.85 9.56 2.46
CA LEU A 86 -12.74 8.60 1.83
C LEU A 86 -12.51 7.23 2.47
N ARG A 87 -13.59 6.60 2.95
CA ARG A 87 -13.59 5.21 3.40
C ARG A 87 -14.30 4.34 2.37
N LEU A 88 -13.59 3.37 1.85
CA LEU A 88 -14.08 2.45 0.83
C LEU A 88 -13.69 1.03 1.21
N GLU A 89 -14.68 0.20 1.53
CA GLU A 89 -14.46 -1.16 2.00
C GLU A 89 -15.35 -2.13 1.22
N ALA A 90 -14.82 -3.31 0.95
CA ALA A 90 -15.60 -4.42 0.43
C ALA A 90 -15.33 -5.69 1.25
N THR A 91 -16.32 -6.56 1.30
CA THR A 91 -16.21 -7.88 1.91
C THR A 91 -16.55 -8.95 0.87
N ARG A 92 -16.03 -10.14 1.07
CA ARG A 92 -16.38 -11.30 0.26
C ARG A 92 -17.84 -11.71 0.53
N VAL A 93 -18.57 -12.02 -0.53
CA VAL A 93 -19.97 -12.48 -0.44
C VAL A 93 -20.10 -13.64 0.54
N GLY A 94 -21.07 -13.53 1.46
CA GLY A 94 -21.36 -14.54 2.47
C GLY A 94 -20.37 -14.59 3.64
N THR A 95 -19.43 -13.66 3.73
CA THR A 95 -18.45 -13.60 4.81
C THR A 95 -18.22 -12.17 5.28
N ALA A 96 -17.54 -12.00 6.44
CA ALA A 96 -17.03 -10.71 6.89
C ALA A 96 -15.56 -10.48 6.48
N VAL A 97 -14.99 -11.34 5.62
CA VAL A 97 -13.59 -11.23 5.20
C VAL A 97 -13.45 -10.05 4.26
N PRO A 98 -12.61 -9.05 4.59
CA PRO A 98 -12.34 -7.93 3.70
C PRO A 98 -11.71 -8.39 2.39
N GLY A 99 -12.02 -7.70 1.29
CA GLY A 99 -11.48 -8.05 -0.01
C GLY A 99 -11.67 -6.95 -1.05
N GLY A 100 -11.18 -7.25 -2.25
CA GLY A 100 -11.13 -6.26 -3.31
C GLY A 100 -9.98 -5.26 -3.15
N GLU A 101 -9.58 -4.67 -4.25
CA GLU A 101 -8.56 -3.61 -4.30
C GLU A 101 -9.07 -2.48 -5.19
N PHE A 102 -8.72 -1.25 -4.85
CA PHE A 102 -9.28 -0.07 -5.50
C PHE A 102 -8.18 0.89 -5.94
N LEU A 103 -8.34 1.52 -7.10
CA LEU A 103 -7.53 2.64 -7.54
C LEU A 103 -8.45 3.84 -7.73
N ILE A 104 -8.17 4.93 -7.02
CA ILE A 104 -8.95 6.16 -7.04
C ILE A 104 -8.37 7.08 -8.10
N PHE A 105 -9.26 7.68 -8.91
CA PHE A 105 -8.92 8.65 -9.94
C PHE A 105 -9.56 10.00 -9.65
N SER A 106 -8.78 11.07 -9.86
CA SER A 106 -9.34 12.40 -10.13
C SER A 106 -9.70 12.50 -11.60
N THR A 107 -10.78 13.18 -11.89
CA THR A 107 -11.23 13.46 -13.26
C THR A 107 -11.31 14.95 -13.53
N ALA A 108 -10.68 15.77 -12.70
CA ALA A 108 -10.57 17.20 -12.90
C ALA A 108 -9.95 17.52 -14.27
N GLY A 109 -10.58 18.42 -15.01
CA GLY A 109 -10.15 18.78 -16.36
C GLY A 109 -10.37 17.69 -17.43
N GLY A 110 -11.15 16.64 -17.14
CA GLY A 110 -11.46 15.56 -18.09
C GLY A 110 -10.36 14.53 -18.27
N ILE A 111 -9.29 14.59 -17.46
CA ILE A 111 -8.17 13.66 -17.47
C ILE A 111 -8.31 12.71 -16.28
N ALA A 112 -8.20 11.40 -16.53
CA ALA A 112 -8.20 10.38 -15.49
C ALA A 112 -6.81 10.22 -14.88
N ALA A 113 -6.55 10.91 -13.77
CA ALA A 113 -5.27 10.83 -13.06
C ALA A 113 -5.38 9.90 -11.84
N PRO A 114 -4.60 8.79 -11.77
CA PRO A 114 -4.55 7.94 -10.57
C PRO A 114 -4.01 8.72 -9.37
N ILE A 115 -4.73 8.67 -8.25
CA ILE A 115 -4.36 9.40 -7.04
C ILE A 115 -3.76 8.46 -6.00
N LEU A 116 -4.50 7.40 -5.64
CA LEU A 116 -4.18 6.52 -4.52
C LEU A 116 -4.79 5.14 -4.71
N GLY A 117 -4.04 4.10 -4.34
CA GLY A 117 -4.55 2.74 -4.22
C GLY A 117 -5.09 2.45 -2.82
N LEU A 118 -6.15 1.66 -2.73
CA LEU A 118 -6.67 1.10 -1.49
C LEU A 118 -6.69 -0.42 -1.56
N SER A 119 -6.61 -1.04 -0.39
CA SER A 119 -6.72 -2.49 -0.22
C SER A 119 -7.58 -2.81 1.00
N SER A 120 -7.85 -4.09 1.21
CA SER A 120 -8.57 -4.57 2.40
C SER A 120 -7.90 -4.20 3.74
N GLN A 121 -6.59 -3.94 3.73
CA GLN A 121 -5.83 -3.53 4.92
C GLN A 121 -5.70 -2.01 5.07
N HIS A 122 -5.92 -1.25 3.99
CA HIS A 122 -5.84 0.19 3.94
C HIS A 122 -7.05 0.75 3.21
N ALA A 123 -8.17 0.81 3.92
CA ALA A 123 -9.50 1.12 3.37
C ALA A 123 -9.89 2.60 3.49
N ALA A 124 -8.99 3.46 4.01
CA ALA A 124 -9.23 4.90 4.15
C ALA A 124 -8.16 5.72 3.41
N ALA A 125 -8.62 6.60 2.54
CA ALA A 125 -7.77 7.49 1.74
C ALA A 125 -7.85 8.93 2.24
N SER A 126 -6.71 9.51 2.60
CA SER A 126 -6.57 10.97 2.68
C SER A 126 -6.42 11.51 1.27
N LEU A 127 -7.34 12.36 0.86
CA LEU A 127 -7.31 12.97 -0.46
C LEU A 127 -7.10 14.49 -0.33
N PRO A 128 -6.39 15.11 -1.28
CA PRO A 128 -6.17 16.56 -1.29
C PRO A 128 -7.41 17.27 -1.84
N TRP A 129 -8.50 17.29 -1.07
CA TRP A 129 -9.82 17.77 -1.53
C TRP A 129 -9.77 19.14 -2.22
N ALA A 130 -9.09 20.10 -1.63
CA ALA A 130 -8.95 21.45 -2.20
C ALA A 130 -8.15 21.47 -3.51
N ALA A 131 -7.22 20.54 -3.70
CA ALA A 131 -6.38 20.44 -4.89
C ALA A 131 -7.01 19.57 -5.98
N LEU A 132 -7.97 18.69 -5.67
CA LEU A 132 -8.63 17.84 -6.67
C LEU A 132 -9.31 18.65 -7.76
N ALA A 133 -9.85 19.81 -7.43
CA ALA A 133 -10.46 20.74 -8.40
C ALA A 133 -9.42 21.51 -9.25
N ALA A 134 -8.15 21.55 -8.81
CA ALA A 134 -7.07 22.32 -9.42
C ALA A 134 -6.10 21.49 -10.27
N ILE A 135 -6.26 20.16 -10.35
CA ILE A 135 -5.43 19.30 -11.19
C ILE A 135 -5.86 19.46 -12.66
N VAL A 136 -5.63 20.65 -13.20
CA VAL A 136 -5.82 20.94 -14.61
C VAL A 136 -4.45 21.21 -15.22
N GLY A 137 -3.95 20.26 -16.00
CA GLY A 137 -2.89 20.55 -16.99
C GLY A 137 -1.47 20.65 -16.49
N GLY A 138 -1.02 19.84 -15.54
CA GLY A 138 0.39 19.78 -15.13
C GLY A 138 0.49 19.55 -13.62
N THR A 139 1.38 18.67 -13.23
CA THR A 139 1.53 18.12 -11.90
C THR A 139 1.87 19.21 -10.86
N PRO A 140 0.92 19.73 -10.08
CA PRO A 140 1.33 20.37 -8.84
C PRO A 140 1.67 19.29 -7.81
N PRO A 141 2.66 19.49 -6.95
CA PRO A 141 2.82 18.66 -5.76
C PRO A 141 1.48 18.71 -5.01
N ILE A 142 0.92 17.54 -4.69
CA ILE A 142 -0.28 17.46 -3.86
C ILE A 142 0.11 18.03 -2.49
N PRO A 143 -0.44 19.18 -2.04
CA PRO A 143 -0.07 19.71 -0.73
C PRO A 143 -0.41 18.68 0.34
N ARG A 144 0.36 18.65 1.43
CA ARG A 144 -0.03 17.99 2.68
C ARG A 144 -1.53 18.16 2.88
N ALA A 145 -2.23 17.10 3.27
CA ALA A 145 -3.65 17.16 3.60
C ALA A 145 -3.93 18.36 4.52
N SER A 146 -4.10 19.52 3.92
CA SER A 146 -4.73 20.66 4.58
C SER A 146 -6.16 20.23 4.83
N GLY A 147 -6.70 20.50 6.00
CA GLY A 147 -8.09 20.21 6.31
C GLY A 147 -9.02 20.63 5.16
N ALA A 148 -10.13 19.94 5.00
CA ALA A 148 -11.14 20.31 4.01
C ALA A 148 -11.56 21.78 4.21
N ALA A 149 -11.84 22.51 3.14
CA ALA A 149 -12.38 23.87 3.27
C ALA A 149 -13.85 23.86 3.71
N GLY A 150 -14.53 22.71 3.53
CA GLY A 150 -15.95 22.53 3.76
C GLY A 150 -16.80 22.98 2.56
N GLY A 151 -17.70 22.14 2.13
CA GLY A 151 -18.56 22.40 0.98
C GLY A 151 -17.98 22.00 -0.38
N GLU A 152 -16.77 21.41 -0.46
CA GLU A 152 -16.20 20.93 -1.71
C GLU A 152 -17.05 19.83 -2.31
N GLU A 153 -17.19 19.88 -3.64
CA GLU A 153 -17.81 18.82 -4.42
C GLU A 153 -16.86 17.63 -4.53
N VAL A 154 -17.42 16.44 -4.39
CA VAL A 154 -16.74 15.15 -4.58
C VAL A 154 -17.27 14.50 -5.83
N ASP A 155 -16.42 14.28 -6.82
CA ASP A 155 -16.70 13.49 -8.02
C ASP A 155 -15.45 12.66 -8.35
N LEU A 156 -15.43 11.42 -7.90
CA LEU A 156 -14.30 10.51 -8.02
C LEU A 156 -14.72 9.30 -8.84
N HIS A 157 -13.77 8.78 -9.59
CA HIS A 157 -13.91 7.46 -10.21
C HIS A 157 -12.98 6.46 -9.53
N VAL A 158 -13.43 5.23 -9.40
CA VAL A 158 -12.70 4.17 -8.70
C VAL A 158 -12.71 2.91 -9.56
N GLU A 159 -11.54 2.45 -9.96
CA GLU A 159 -11.38 1.12 -10.53
C GLU A 159 -11.31 0.11 -9.40
N ALA A 160 -12.29 -0.78 -9.32
CA ALA A 160 -12.35 -1.85 -8.33
C ALA A 160 -11.99 -3.18 -8.98
N ALA A 161 -10.99 -3.86 -8.42
CA ALA A 161 -10.56 -5.19 -8.83
C ALA A 161 -11.07 -6.24 -7.84
N ALA A 162 -11.85 -7.20 -8.33
CA ALA A 162 -12.44 -8.27 -7.53
C ALA A 162 -11.41 -9.38 -7.24
N ASN A 163 -10.30 -8.99 -6.59
CA ASN A 163 -9.17 -9.86 -6.34
C ASN A 163 -9.39 -10.73 -5.10
N PRO A 164 -9.14 -12.05 -5.18
CA PRO A 164 -9.11 -12.92 -4.00
C PRO A 164 -8.02 -12.46 -3.02
N THR A 165 -8.34 -12.47 -1.73
CA THR A 165 -7.46 -11.94 -0.67
C THR A 165 -6.58 -12.98 -0.02
N THR A 166 -7.01 -14.24 0.03
CA THR A 166 -6.23 -15.31 0.67
C THR A 166 -5.50 -16.18 -0.34
N PRO A 167 -4.35 -16.78 0.05
CA PRO A 167 -3.68 -17.77 -0.79
C PRO A 167 -4.59 -18.93 -1.18
N GLU A 168 -5.43 -19.41 -0.24
CA GLU A 168 -6.39 -20.47 -0.46
C GLU A 168 -7.42 -20.08 -1.51
N ASP A 169 -7.90 -18.85 -1.48
CA ASP A 169 -8.82 -18.30 -2.48
C ASP A 169 -8.17 -18.18 -3.86
N ARG A 170 -6.86 -17.97 -3.92
CA ARG A 170 -6.09 -17.93 -5.16
C ARG A 170 -5.78 -19.32 -5.69
N MET A 171 -5.64 -20.30 -4.80
CA MET A 171 -5.27 -21.68 -5.11
C MET A 171 -6.47 -22.61 -5.35
N VAL A 172 -7.69 -22.21 -4.96
CA VAL A 172 -8.88 -23.00 -5.22
C VAL A 172 -9.17 -23.03 -6.72
N GLY A 173 -8.89 -24.17 -7.30
CA GLY A 173 -9.04 -24.44 -8.72
C GLY A 173 -7.81 -24.04 -9.52
N TYR A 174 -6.86 -24.97 -9.67
CA TYR A 174 -5.85 -24.91 -10.74
C TYR A 174 -6.46 -24.93 -12.15
N ASP A 175 -7.75 -24.66 -12.25
CA ASP A 175 -8.42 -24.52 -13.53
C ASP A 175 -8.20 -23.10 -14.05
N TRP A 176 -7.16 -22.95 -14.86
CA TRP A 176 -6.72 -21.71 -15.49
C TRP A 176 -7.81 -20.90 -16.20
N PRO A 177 -8.94 -21.48 -16.65
CA PRO A 177 -10.09 -20.71 -17.09
C PRO A 177 -10.62 -19.70 -16.07
N GLU A 178 -10.46 -19.96 -14.77
CA GLU A 178 -10.93 -19.09 -13.68
C GLU A 178 -10.13 -17.78 -13.55
N LEU A 179 -8.96 -17.68 -14.15
CA LEU A 179 -8.21 -16.43 -14.25
C LEU A 179 -8.79 -15.45 -15.27
N ARG A 180 -9.74 -15.89 -16.08
CA ARG A 180 -10.47 -15.03 -17.01
C ARG A 180 -11.67 -14.42 -16.31
N PRO A 181 -11.98 -13.13 -16.54
CA PRO A 181 -13.26 -12.59 -16.10
C PRO A 181 -14.38 -13.43 -16.71
N ASP A 182 -15.23 -13.98 -15.88
CA ASP A 182 -16.42 -14.67 -16.33
C ASP A 182 -17.54 -13.62 -16.57
N PRO A 183 -17.96 -13.36 -17.81
CA PRO A 183 -19.00 -12.39 -18.12
C PRO A 183 -20.36 -12.72 -17.48
N GLY A 184 -20.59 -13.96 -17.15
CA GLY A 184 -21.79 -14.45 -16.46
C GLY A 184 -21.55 -14.88 -15.02
N GLY A 185 -20.34 -14.61 -14.48
CA GLY A 185 -19.91 -15.08 -13.17
C GLY A 185 -20.68 -14.48 -12.01
N VAL A 186 -20.79 -15.27 -10.93
CA VAL A 186 -21.43 -14.82 -9.69
C VAL A 186 -20.58 -13.72 -9.06
N PRO A 187 -21.19 -12.59 -8.60
CA PRO A 187 -20.47 -11.55 -7.87
C PRO A 187 -19.73 -12.13 -6.66
N GLY A 188 -18.46 -11.75 -6.52
CA GLY A 188 -17.58 -12.28 -5.47
C GLY A 188 -17.50 -11.38 -4.24
N PHE A 189 -17.89 -10.12 -4.36
CA PHE A 189 -17.72 -9.10 -3.33
C PHE A 189 -18.99 -8.28 -3.11
N ILE A 190 -19.13 -7.73 -1.90
CA ILE A 190 -20.14 -6.74 -1.53
C ILE A 190 -19.42 -5.46 -1.19
N LEU A 191 -19.88 -4.32 -1.69
CA LEU A 191 -19.44 -3.02 -1.23
C LEU A 191 -19.99 -2.79 0.16
N SER A 192 -19.16 -2.92 1.19
CA SER A 192 -19.60 -2.85 2.59
C SER A 192 -19.58 -1.44 3.17
N ARG A 193 -18.79 -0.53 2.56
CA ARG A 193 -18.69 0.88 2.98
C ARG A 193 -18.27 1.77 1.83
N CYS A 194 -18.91 2.94 1.74
CA CYS A 194 -18.51 4.04 0.87
C CYS A 194 -19.01 5.35 1.48
N GLU A 195 -18.11 6.08 2.14
CA GLU A 195 -18.45 7.29 2.87
C GLU A 195 -17.26 8.24 2.97
N LEU A 196 -17.53 9.52 3.16
CA LEU A 196 -16.58 10.46 3.74
C LEU A 196 -16.63 10.36 5.25
N ALA A 197 -15.50 10.54 5.94
CA ALA A 197 -15.46 10.60 7.39
C ALA A 197 -14.39 11.57 7.86
N VAL A 198 -14.60 12.22 9.01
CA VAL A 198 -13.55 12.97 9.69
C VAL A 198 -12.61 11.98 10.36
N ARG A 199 -11.33 12.03 10.03
CA ARG A 199 -10.29 11.28 10.74
C ARG A 199 -9.78 12.11 11.91
N ARG A 200 -9.74 11.51 13.09
CA ARG A 200 -9.29 12.16 14.33
C ARG A 200 -7.79 11.94 14.52
N PRO A 201 -6.91 12.95 14.26
CA PRO A 201 -5.46 12.77 14.25
C PRO A 201 -4.91 12.30 15.59
N ALA A 202 -5.44 12.83 16.72
CA ALA A 202 -4.99 12.47 18.07
C ALA A 202 -5.27 11.00 18.39
N VAL A 203 -6.45 10.48 18.01
CA VAL A 203 -6.83 9.07 18.20
C VAL A 203 -6.01 8.16 17.28
N ARG A 204 -5.80 8.56 16.03
CA ARG A 204 -4.92 7.82 15.10
C ARG A 204 -3.50 7.73 15.63
N ALA A 205 -2.95 8.84 16.16
CA ALA A 205 -1.63 8.84 16.75
C ALA A 205 -1.54 7.94 17.99
N LEU A 206 -2.58 7.93 18.84
CA LEU A 206 -2.67 6.99 19.97
C LEU A 206 -2.70 5.54 19.48
N ALA A 207 -3.48 5.21 18.44
CA ALA A 207 -3.58 3.86 17.90
C ALA A 207 -2.22 3.35 17.42
N LEU A 208 -1.46 4.18 16.69
CA LEU A 208 -0.12 3.85 16.20
C LEU A 208 0.89 3.68 17.35
N ASP A 209 0.94 4.61 18.29
CA ASP A 209 1.87 4.58 19.41
C ASP A 209 1.59 3.42 20.36
N LEU A 210 0.29 3.14 20.63
CA LEU A 210 -0.12 2.00 21.46
C LEU A 210 0.19 0.67 20.77
N GLY A 211 -0.06 0.56 19.46
CA GLY A 211 0.29 -0.62 18.68
C GLY A 211 1.79 -0.91 18.70
N LEU A 212 2.62 0.13 18.54
CA LEU A 212 4.07 0.02 18.66
C LEU A 212 4.52 -0.41 20.06
N ALA A 213 3.96 0.19 21.11
CA ALA A 213 4.29 -0.16 22.50
C ALA A 213 3.88 -1.59 22.86
N ILE A 214 2.71 -2.05 22.38
CA ILE A 214 2.25 -3.45 22.49
C ILE A 214 3.24 -4.40 21.79
N GLY A 215 3.68 -4.03 20.57
CA GLY A 215 4.68 -4.81 19.83
C GLY A 215 5.99 -4.93 20.59
N LEU A 216 6.51 -3.85 21.16
CA LEU A 216 7.71 -3.84 22.00
C LEU A 216 7.54 -4.73 23.24
N ALA A 217 6.43 -4.58 23.96
CA ALA A 217 6.14 -5.38 25.15
C ALA A 217 6.05 -6.89 24.85
N ALA A 218 5.60 -7.27 23.66
CA ALA A 218 5.46 -8.65 23.21
C ALA A 218 6.76 -9.26 22.72
N GLN A 219 7.67 -8.49 22.12
CA GLN A 219 8.88 -8.99 21.47
C GLN A 219 10.12 -8.97 22.40
N LEU A 220 10.14 -8.11 23.39
CA LEU A 220 11.26 -8.05 24.33
C LEU A 220 11.30 -9.29 25.22
N PRO A 221 12.51 -9.81 25.56
CA PRO A 221 12.65 -10.93 26.48
C PRO A 221 11.96 -10.64 27.81
N ALA A 222 11.19 -11.59 28.34
CA ALA A 222 10.34 -11.40 29.52
C ALA A 222 11.09 -10.90 30.78
N GLY A 223 12.37 -11.24 30.92
CA GLY A 223 13.23 -10.82 32.03
C GLY A 223 13.99 -9.51 31.81
N ALA A 224 13.83 -8.86 30.64
CA ALA A 224 14.48 -7.59 30.37
C ALA A 224 13.77 -6.43 31.10
N GLU A 225 14.53 -5.50 31.67
CA GLU A 225 13.99 -4.30 32.31
C GLU A 225 13.11 -3.49 31.35
N GLN A 226 13.55 -3.37 30.10
CA GLN A 226 12.79 -2.67 29.05
C GLN A 226 11.43 -3.34 28.75
N ALA A 227 11.29 -4.65 28.95
CA ALA A 227 10.01 -5.33 28.79
C ALA A 227 9.04 -4.96 29.91
N ALA A 228 9.52 -4.83 31.14
CA ALA A 228 8.72 -4.38 32.28
C ALA A 228 8.28 -2.90 32.12
N GLU A 229 9.19 -2.03 31.67
CA GLU A 229 8.89 -0.64 31.34
C GLU A 229 7.82 -0.53 30.25
N ALA A 230 7.96 -1.30 29.16
CA ALA A 230 7.00 -1.30 28.07
C ALA A 230 5.61 -1.76 28.53
N ARG A 231 5.52 -2.82 29.35
CA ARG A 231 4.25 -3.29 29.92
C ARG A 231 3.62 -2.25 30.84
N THR A 232 4.41 -1.59 31.66
CA THR A 232 3.93 -0.53 32.57
C THR A 232 3.38 0.65 31.79
N ALA A 233 4.09 1.11 30.74
CA ALA A 233 3.64 2.18 29.88
C ALA A 233 2.34 1.82 29.14
N VAL A 234 2.25 0.59 28.58
CA VAL A 234 1.05 0.07 27.94
C VAL A 234 -0.14 0.02 28.90
N ALA A 235 0.05 -0.51 30.12
CA ALA A 235 -0.99 -0.56 31.15
C ALA A 235 -1.47 0.84 31.55
N SER A 236 -0.54 1.79 31.72
CA SER A 236 -0.86 3.17 32.05
C SER A 236 -1.63 3.88 30.94
N ALA A 237 -1.25 3.66 29.69
CA ALA A 237 -1.95 4.21 28.54
C ALA A 237 -3.38 3.66 28.43
N VAL A 238 -3.55 2.34 28.57
CA VAL A 238 -4.87 1.69 28.58
C VAL A 238 -5.75 2.23 29.72
N ALA A 239 -5.18 2.43 30.91
CA ALA A 239 -5.92 2.97 32.06
C ALA A 239 -6.33 4.45 31.88
N ALA A 240 -5.62 5.20 31.03
CA ALA A 240 -5.93 6.59 30.72
C ALA A 240 -6.98 6.76 29.61
N ILE A 241 -7.36 5.69 28.90
CA ILE A 241 -8.40 5.74 27.87
C ILE A 241 -9.77 5.71 28.55
N ASP A 242 -10.58 6.70 28.21
CA ASP A 242 -12.01 6.68 28.53
C ASP A 242 -12.76 6.06 27.33
N PRO A 243 -13.35 4.85 27.46
CA PRO A 243 -14.12 4.25 26.37
C PRO A 243 -15.37 5.05 25.97
N GLY A 244 -15.89 5.90 26.85
CA GLY A 244 -17.01 6.81 26.57
C GLY A 244 -16.58 8.09 25.83
N ASP A 245 -15.31 8.48 25.96
CA ASP A 245 -14.72 9.65 25.26
C ASP A 245 -13.27 9.38 24.87
N VAL A 246 -13.08 8.50 23.90
CA VAL A 246 -11.75 8.19 23.35
C VAL A 246 -11.05 9.45 22.78
N PRO A 247 -11.74 10.32 22.01
CA PRO A 247 -11.11 11.55 21.51
C PRO A 247 -10.60 12.46 22.61
N GLY A 248 -11.37 12.68 23.67
CA GLY A 248 -10.99 13.54 24.79
C GLY A 248 -9.83 12.97 25.61
N SER A 249 -9.76 11.64 25.75
CA SER A 249 -8.71 10.95 26.52
C SER A 249 -7.44 10.62 25.74
N ALA A 250 -7.47 10.68 24.39
CA ALA A 250 -6.40 10.22 23.52
C ALA A 250 -5.05 10.89 23.81
N VAL A 251 -5.03 12.19 24.08
CA VAL A 251 -3.80 12.95 24.37
C VAL A 251 -3.17 12.48 25.69
N ALA A 252 -3.98 12.28 26.74
CA ALA A 252 -3.50 11.80 28.02
C ALA A 252 -2.98 10.36 27.95
N ALA A 253 -3.72 9.48 27.27
CA ALA A 253 -3.31 8.10 27.04
C ALA A 253 -2.00 8.00 26.24
N ARG A 254 -1.84 8.83 25.21
CA ARG A 254 -0.60 8.92 24.43
C ARG A 254 0.56 9.45 25.25
N ALA A 255 0.32 10.44 26.13
CA ALA A 255 1.34 10.98 27.02
C ALA A 255 1.93 9.91 27.96
N ALA A 256 1.14 8.92 28.40
CA ALA A 256 1.61 7.79 29.19
C ALA A 256 2.63 6.90 28.45
N LEU A 257 2.59 6.86 27.12
CA LEU A 257 3.55 6.15 26.26
C LEU A 257 4.82 6.98 26.00
N GLY A 258 4.75 8.30 26.21
CA GLY A 258 5.83 9.25 25.89
C GLY A 258 7.21 8.85 26.43
N PRO A 259 7.37 8.51 27.71
CA PRO A 259 8.66 8.10 28.27
C PRO A 259 9.25 6.86 27.56
N LEU A 260 8.43 5.86 27.24
CA LEU A 260 8.86 4.67 26.51
C LEU A 260 9.33 5.00 25.09
N LEU A 261 8.60 5.86 24.39
CA LEU A 261 8.87 6.19 22.98
C LEU A 261 10.00 7.23 22.84
N ALA A 262 10.08 8.21 23.77
CA ALA A 262 11.10 9.25 23.76
C ALA A 262 12.48 8.76 24.24
N ALA A 263 12.55 7.87 25.22
CA ALA A 263 13.79 7.34 25.77
C ALA A 263 14.70 6.67 24.72
N ARG A 264 14.17 6.35 23.56
CA ARG A 264 14.88 5.66 22.46
C ARG A 264 15.21 6.55 21.28
N GLY A 265 14.70 7.81 21.28
CA GLY A 265 15.01 8.83 20.27
C GLY A 265 16.09 9.83 20.68
N ALA A 266 16.51 9.84 21.93
CA ALA A 266 17.43 10.82 22.49
C ALA A 266 18.90 10.42 22.30
N GLY A 267 19.41 10.64 21.08
CA GLY A 267 20.84 10.72 20.79
C GLY A 267 21.57 9.41 20.53
N PRO A 268 22.74 9.49 19.90
CA PRO A 268 23.58 8.33 19.68
C PRO A 268 24.19 7.90 21.01
N THR A 269 23.67 6.81 21.58
CA THR A 269 24.45 6.06 22.55
C THR A 269 25.64 5.46 21.82
N ASN A 270 26.85 5.58 22.40
CA ASN A 270 28.05 4.95 21.86
C ASN A 270 27.76 3.46 21.60
N GLY A 271 27.70 3.09 20.31
CA GLY A 271 27.39 1.72 19.89
C GLY A 271 25.95 1.46 19.42
N SER A 272 25.08 2.48 19.28
CA SER A 272 23.75 2.30 18.72
C SER A 272 23.81 1.93 17.23
N ALA A 273 23.14 0.86 16.87
CA ALA A 273 22.98 0.48 15.46
C ALA A 273 22.19 1.56 14.71
N ARG A 274 22.69 1.93 13.52
CA ARG A 274 21.94 2.78 12.60
C ARG A 274 21.07 1.89 11.70
N VAL A 275 19.77 2.18 11.62
CA VAL A 275 18.84 1.53 10.71
C VAL A 275 18.43 2.53 9.64
N THR A 276 18.59 2.16 8.38
CA THR A 276 18.03 2.88 7.24
C THR A 276 16.82 2.11 6.74
N ALA A 277 15.66 2.75 6.74
CA ALA A 277 14.44 2.18 6.20
C ALA A 277 14.15 2.73 4.81
N VAL A 278 13.82 1.86 3.88
CA VAL A 278 13.39 2.22 2.52
C VAL A 278 12.12 1.48 2.19
N GLY A 279 11.16 2.17 1.55
CA GLY A 279 9.94 1.54 1.07
C GLY A 279 10.22 0.65 -0.14
N HIS A 280 9.60 -0.51 -0.17
CA HIS A 280 9.62 -1.43 -1.31
C HIS A 280 8.31 -2.22 -1.35
N ALA A 281 7.86 -2.55 -2.53
CA ALA A 281 6.80 -3.53 -2.75
C ALA A 281 7.28 -4.54 -3.77
N HIS A 282 7.53 -5.78 -3.31
CA HIS A 282 7.72 -6.88 -4.23
C HIS A 282 6.38 -7.17 -4.94
N ILE A 283 6.38 -7.09 -6.25
CA ILE A 283 5.22 -7.41 -7.09
C ILE A 283 5.64 -8.49 -8.07
N ASP A 284 5.12 -9.69 -7.87
CA ASP A 284 5.30 -10.75 -8.86
C ASP A 284 4.79 -10.27 -10.23
N THR A 285 5.67 -10.24 -11.22
CA THR A 285 5.29 -9.89 -12.60
C THR A 285 4.28 -10.89 -13.14
N ALA A 286 4.41 -12.15 -12.76
CA ALA A 286 3.45 -13.22 -13.01
C ALA A 286 3.35 -14.11 -11.78
N TRP A 287 2.14 -14.38 -11.32
CA TRP A 287 1.83 -15.21 -10.15
C TRP A 287 0.47 -15.89 -10.31
N LEU A 288 -0.20 -16.21 -9.19
CA LEU A 288 -1.56 -16.80 -9.15
C LEU A 288 -2.65 -15.73 -9.44
N TRP A 289 -2.40 -14.86 -10.42
CA TRP A 289 -3.33 -13.87 -10.94
C TRP A 289 -3.08 -13.62 -12.43
N PRO A 290 -4.08 -13.13 -13.17
CA PRO A 290 -3.89 -12.80 -14.59
C PRO A 290 -2.93 -11.61 -14.76
N LEU A 291 -2.15 -11.59 -15.82
CA LEU A 291 -1.13 -10.56 -16.07
C LEU A 291 -1.69 -9.13 -16.05
N ARG A 292 -2.94 -8.94 -16.54
CA ARG A 292 -3.63 -7.64 -16.44
C ARG A 292 -3.75 -7.14 -15.00
N GLU A 293 -3.76 -8.05 -14.03
CA GLU A 293 -3.83 -7.69 -12.62
C GLU A 293 -2.48 -7.17 -12.11
N THR A 294 -1.36 -7.69 -12.61
CA THR A 294 -0.04 -7.15 -12.29
C THR A 294 0.05 -5.67 -12.70
N VAL A 295 -0.42 -5.33 -13.90
CA VAL A 295 -0.45 -3.93 -14.38
C VAL A 295 -1.20 -3.03 -13.40
N ARG A 296 -2.38 -3.47 -12.94
CA ARG A 296 -3.21 -2.71 -11.98
C ARG A 296 -2.60 -2.66 -10.58
N LYS A 297 -1.95 -3.74 -10.12
CA LYS A 297 -1.21 -3.75 -8.85
C LYS A 297 -0.07 -2.75 -8.86
N CYS A 298 0.69 -2.67 -9.95
CA CYS A 298 1.73 -1.66 -10.13
C CYS A 298 1.13 -0.25 -10.01
N ALA A 299 0.02 0.02 -10.70
CA ALA A 299 -0.64 1.32 -10.65
C ALA A 299 -1.10 1.70 -9.23
N ARG A 300 -1.76 0.78 -8.51
CA ARG A 300 -2.18 1.02 -7.10
C ARG A 300 -0.99 1.26 -6.20
N THR A 301 0.04 0.43 -6.30
CA THR A 301 1.24 0.52 -5.47
C THR A 301 1.99 1.82 -5.71
N PHE A 302 2.23 2.17 -6.97
CA PHE A 302 3.02 3.36 -7.30
C PHE A 302 2.24 4.65 -7.08
N ALA A 303 0.91 4.67 -7.30
CA ALA A 303 0.08 5.81 -6.93
C ALA A 303 0.15 6.08 -5.41
N THR A 304 0.08 5.02 -4.59
CA THR A 304 0.23 5.11 -3.14
C THR A 304 1.63 5.58 -2.74
N ALA A 305 2.69 5.00 -3.34
CA ALA A 305 4.06 5.41 -3.05
C ALA A 305 4.31 6.89 -3.35
N VAL A 306 3.81 7.37 -4.51
CA VAL A 306 3.92 8.79 -4.89
C VAL A 306 3.11 9.69 -3.96
N ALA A 307 1.90 9.28 -3.55
CA ALA A 307 1.11 10.03 -2.58
C ALA A 307 1.81 10.13 -1.21
N LEU A 308 2.46 9.05 -0.76
CA LEU A 308 3.29 9.07 0.46
C LEU A 308 4.50 9.98 0.34
N MET A 309 5.11 10.11 -0.84
CA MET A 309 6.20 11.07 -1.08
C MET A 309 5.72 12.52 -1.03
N ASP A 310 4.47 12.77 -1.39
CA ASP A 310 3.85 14.09 -1.25
C ASP A 310 3.63 14.45 0.24
N GLU A 311 3.25 13.45 1.05
CA GLU A 311 3.02 13.64 2.49
C GLU A 311 4.31 13.65 3.31
N PHE A 312 5.30 12.80 2.97
CA PHE A 312 6.55 12.60 3.69
C PHE A 312 7.75 12.87 2.78
N PRO A 313 8.34 14.06 2.83
CA PRO A 313 9.49 14.42 1.97
C PRO A 313 10.72 13.52 2.13
N GLU A 314 10.90 12.90 3.31
CA GLU A 314 11.98 11.96 3.60
C GLU A 314 11.72 10.55 3.05
N TYR A 315 10.48 10.22 2.68
CA TYR A 315 10.14 8.88 2.20
C TYR A 315 10.86 8.54 0.90
N ARG A 316 11.47 7.36 0.87
CA ARG A 316 12.12 6.79 -0.30
C ARG A 316 11.48 5.45 -0.63
N PHE A 317 11.24 5.22 -1.92
CA PHE A 317 10.69 3.96 -2.42
C PHE A 317 11.56 3.43 -3.54
N VAL A 318 11.89 2.12 -3.51
CA VAL A 318 12.66 1.46 -4.56
C VAL A 318 11.76 0.60 -5.44
N CYS A 319 12.05 0.56 -6.75
CA CYS A 319 11.36 -0.26 -7.75
C CYS A 319 12.39 -1.06 -8.54
N SER A 320 12.26 -2.38 -8.55
CA SER A 320 13.24 -3.33 -9.05
C SER A 320 12.97 -3.90 -10.44
N ALA A 321 11.85 -3.56 -11.08
CA ALA A 321 11.46 -4.13 -12.37
C ALA A 321 11.14 -3.05 -13.42
N ALA A 322 11.91 -3.01 -14.50
CA ALA A 322 11.69 -2.08 -15.61
C ALA A 322 10.32 -2.28 -16.25
N GLN A 323 9.87 -3.54 -16.42
CA GLN A 323 8.56 -3.88 -17.00
C GLN A 323 7.40 -3.21 -16.27
N HIS A 324 7.48 -3.08 -14.95
CA HIS A 324 6.43 -2.44 -14.17
C HIS A 324 6.28 -0.95 -14.54
N LEU A 325 7.40 -0.28 -14.81
CA LEU A 325 7.40 1.13 -15.22
C LEU A 325 7.00 1.31 -16.69
N VAL A 326 7.33 0.36 -17.56
CA VAL A 326 6.82 0.33 -18.95
C VAL A 326 5.29 0.29 -18.94
N TRP A 327 4.68 -0.54 -18.12
CA TRP A 327 3.22 -0.57 -18.02
C TRP A 327 2.63 0.74 -17.48
N MET A 328 3.34 1.44 -16.59
CA MET A 328 2.87 2.77 -16.17
C MET A 328 2.96 3.78 -17.32
N GLU A 329 4.04 3.76 -18.09
CA GLU A 329 4.21 4.61 -19.28
C GLU A 329 3.10 4.38 -20.32
N GLU A 330 2.74 3.11 -20.55
CA GLU A 330 1.76 2.72 -21.56
C GLU A 330 0.29 2.92 -21.13
N HIS A 331 -0.04 2.60 -19.88
CA HIS A 331 -1.43 2.51 -19.42
C HIS A 331 -1.84 3.61 -18.47
N TYR A 332 -0.88 4.25 -17.77
CA TYR A 332 -1.11 5.28 -16.76
C TYR A 332 -0.12 6.45 -16.91
N PRO A 333 -0.10 7.14 -18.05
CA PRO A 333 0.93 8.15 -18.37
C PRO A 333 0.98 9.30 -17.36
N GLU A 334 -0.15 9.68 -16.75
CA GLU A 334 -0.20 10.72 -15.71
C GLU A 334 0.54 10.26 -14.44
N LEU A 335 0.42 9.00 -14.06
CA LEU A 335 1.17 8.42 -12.95
C LEU A 335 2.66 8.30 -13.30
N PHE A 336 2.98 7.87 -14.52
CA PHE A 336 4.36 7.77 -14.99
C PHE A 336 5.09 9.12 -14.97
N ALA A 337 4.41 10.19 -15.36
CA ALA A 337 4.97 11.55 -15.27
C ALA A 337 5.30 11.94 -13.82
N ARG A 338 4.43 11.62 -12.85
CA ARG A 338 4.68 11.83 -11.43
C ARG A 338 5.85 10.96 -10.92
N ILE A 339 5.91 9.70 -11.30
CA ILE A 339 7.03 8.80 -10.97
C ILE A 339 8.34 9.39 -11.48
N THR A 340 8.38 9.84 -12.74
CA THR A 340 9.57 10.44 -13.36
C THR A 340 10.06 11.66 -12.57
N GLU A 341 9.17 12.53 -12.13
CA GLU A 341 9.53 13.66 -11.27
C GLU A 341 10.08 13.18 -9.91
N ARG A 342 9.51 12.12 -9.33
CA ARG A 342 10.02 11.56 -8.07
C ARG A 342 11.36 10.83 -8.24
N VAL A 343 11.64 10.27 -9.40
CA VAL A 343 12.99 9.76 -9.73
C VAL A 343 13.98 10.92 -9.78
N ARG A 344 13.65 12.01 -10.45
CA ARG A 344 14.51 13.20 -10.55
C ARG A 344 14.85 13.80 -9.17
N THR A 345 13.92 13.77 -8.21
CA THR A 345 14.15 14.24 -6.84
C THR A 345 14.78 13.19 -5.91
N GLY A 346 15.01 11.97 -6.39
CA GLY A 346 15.62 10.89 -5.62
C GLY A 346 14.72 10.26 -4.57
N GLN A 347 13.38 10.46 -4.66
CA GLN A 347 12.41 9.82 -3.77
C GLN A 347 11.97 8.46 -4.31
N PHE A 348 11.73 8.33 -5.60
CA PHE A 348 11.47 7.06 -6.27
C PHE A 348 12.76 6.59 -6.93
N VAL A 349 13.27 5.43 -6.54
CA VAL A 349 14.61 4.99 -6.92
C VAL A 349 14.51 3.69 -7.72
N PRO A 350 14.78 3.72 -9.04
CA PRO A 350 14.97 2.51 -9.82
C PRO A 350 16.17 1.74 -9.30
N VAL A 351 16.01 0.43 -9.05
CA VAL A 351 17.06 -0.47 -8.54
C VAL A 351 17.03 -1.80 -9.30
N GLY A 352 18.01 -2.65 -9.06
CA GLY A 352 18.05 -4.03 -9.56
C GLY A 352 18.55 -4.20 -10.96
N GLY A 353 18.39 -3.22 -11.84
CA GLY A 353 18.91 -3.24 -13.21
C GLY A 353 18.31 -4.30 -14.13
N MET A 354 17.31 -5.08 -13.69
CA MET A 354 16.67 -6.15 -14.47
C MET A 354 15.35 -5.70 -15.08
N TRP A 355 14.94 -6.42 -16.16
CA TRP A 355 13.63 -6.21 -16.78
C TRP A 355 12.49 -6.62 -15.85
N VAL A 356 12.64 -7.78 -15.21
CA VAL A 356 11.80 -8.27 -14.09
C VAL A 356 12.72 -8.88 -13.03
N GLU A 357 12.21 -9.12 -11.82
CA GLU A 357 12.87 -9.97 -10.84
C GLU A 357 12.82 -11.43 -11.34
N ALA A 358 13.87 -11.87 -12.02
CA ALA A 358 13.88 -13.12 -12.75
C ALA A 358 14.11 -14.33 -11.83
N ASP A 359 13.51 -15.48 -12.16
CA ASP A 359 13.95 -16.76 -11.62
C ASP A 359 15.41 -17.02 -12.03
N CYS A 360 16.29 -17.21 -11.06
CA CYS A 360 17.72 -17.34 -11.29
C CYS A 360 18.20 -18.78 -11.40
N ASN A 361 17.33 -19.78 -11.26
CA ASN A 361 17.67 -21.20 -11.40
C ASN A 361 17.11 -21.79 -12.70
N LEU A 362 15.90 -21.41 -13.10
CA LEU A 362 15.25 -21.96 -14.29
C LEU A 362 15.62 -21.18 -15.55
N ALA A 363 15.91 -19.89 -15.43
CA ALA A 363 16.29 -19.08 -16.56
C ALA A 363 17.70 -19.43 -17.05
N SER A 364 17.91 -19.47 -18.38
CA SER A 364 19.24 -19.66 -18.95
C SER A 364 20.14 -18.45 -18.70
N GLY A 365 21.47 -18.63 -18.78
CA GLY A 365 22.41 -17.53 -18.65
C GLY A 365 22.17 -16.42 -19.66
N GLU A 366 21.81 -16.75 -20.92
CA GLU A 366 21.45 -15.77 -21.95
C GLU A 366 20.19 -14.98 -21.55
N ALA A 367 19.18 -15.64 -20.97
CA ALA A 367 17.99 -14.95 -20.48
C ALA A 367 18.33 -13.98 -19.33
N LEU A 368 19.19 -14.37 -18.39
CA LEU A 368 19.65 -13.50 -17.30
C LEU A 368 20.46 -12.30 -17.81
N VAL A 369 21.33 -12.50 -18.82
CA VAL A 369 22.04 -11.39 -19.49
C VAL A 369 21.04 -10.41 -20.10
N ARG A 370 19.99 -10.89 -20.78
CA ARG A 370 18.94 -10.03 -21.37
C ARG A 370 18.14 -9.27 -20.33
N GLN A 371 17.87 -9.86 -19.17
CA GLN A 371 17.24 -9.14 -18.05
C GLN A 371 18.01 -7.86 -17.72
N LEU A 372 19.32 -7.97 -17.57
CA LEU A 372 20.17 -6.82 -17.24
C LEU A 372 20.35 -5.86 -18.42
N VAL A 373 20.57 -6.36 -19.64
CA VAL A 373 20.73 -5.50 -20.82
C VAL A 373 19.48 -4.65 -21.08
N LEU A 374 18.30 -5.26 -21.01
CA LEU A 374 17.04 -4.54 -21.27
C LEU A 374 16.67 -3.62 -20.11
N GLY A 375 16.82 -4.08 -18.87
CA GLY A 375 16.49 -3.29 -17.70
C GLY A 375 17.40 -2.08 -17.53
N GLN A 376 18.72 -2.26 -17.60
CA GLN A 376 19.69 -1.17 -17.53
C GLN A 376 19.48 -0.13 -18.63
N ARG A 377 19.25 -0.60 -19.87
CA ARG A 377 18.95 0.30 -20.99
C ARG A 377 17.69 1.13 -20.73
N TYR A 378 16.61 0.51 -20.27
CA TYR A 378 15.37 1.22 -19.96
C TYR A 378 15.59 2.28 -18.88
N PHE A 379 16.27 1.94 -17.78
CA PHE A 379 16.52 2.87 -16.68
C PHE A 379 17.45 4.02 -17.12
N ALA A 380 18.47 3.72 -17.92
CA ALA A 380 19.35 4.76 -18.48
C ALA A 380 18.59 5.68 -19.44
N ASP A 381 17.82 5.13 -20.39
CA ASP A 381 17.12 5.90 -21.42
C ASP A 381 16.00 6.78 -20.83
N ARG A 382 15.28 6.29 -19.80
CA ARG A 382 14.15 7.00 -19.22
C ARG A 382 14.52 7.92 -18.05
N PHE A 383 15.50 7.53 -17.25
CA PHE A 383 15.79 8.18 -15.97
C PHE A 383 17.25 8.62 -15.82
N GLY A 384 18.12 8.27 -16.75
CA GLY A 384 19.58 8.51 -16.62
C GLY A 384 20.20 7.72 -15.46
N THR A 385 19.58 6.62 -15.06
CA THR A 385 20.00 5.80 -13.92
C THR A 385 20.77 4.58 -14.40
N ASP A 386 21.93 4.32 -13.79
CA ASP A 386 22.73 3.11 -13.95
C ASP A 386 22.70 2.35 -12.62
N CYS A 387 21.99 1.22 -12.58
CA CYS A 387 21.84 0.43 -11.37
C CYS A 387 23.11 -0.35 -11.08
N ARG A 388 23.63 -0.23 -9.86
CA ARG A 388 24.85 -0.91 -9.40
C ARG A 388 24.58 -2.09 -8.49
N GLU A 389 23.31 -2.40 -8.24
CA GLU A 389 22.83 -3.50 -7.42
C GLU A 389 21.84 -4.38 -8.18
N ALA A 390 21.88 -5.69 -7.96
CA ALA A 390 20.79 -6.61 -8.27
C ALA A 390 19.89 -6.76 -7.05
N TRP A 391 18.59 -6.65 -7.28
CA TRP A 391 17.58 -6.64 -6.22
C TRP A 391 16.59 -7.77 -6.44
N LEU A 392 16.78 -8.90 -5.72
CA LEU A 392 16.03 -10.16 -5.90
C LEU A 392 15.54 -10.69 -4.55
N PRO A 393 14.55 -10.04 -3.91
CA PRO A 393 14.11 -10.43 -2.57
C PRO A 393 13.35 -11.74 -2.53
N ASP A 394 12.73 -12.17 -3.64
CA ASP A 394 11.83 -13.32 -3.67
C ASP A 394 12.18 -14.41 -4.69
N ALA A 395 13.40 -14.43 -5.22
CA ALA A 395 13.86 -15.56 -6.04
C ALA A 395 14.22 -16.74 -5.15
N PHE A 396 13.76 -17.95 -5.56
CA PHE A 396 13.88 -19.18 -4.74
C PHE A 396 15.20 -19.92 -4.95
N GLY A 397 16.22 -19.25 -5.42
CA GLY A 397 17.57 -19.76 -5.60
C GLY A 397 18.33 -18.94 -6.62
N TYR A 398 19.64 -19.04 -6.58
CA TYR A 398 20.55 -18.24 -7.39
C TYR A 398 21.62 -19.11 -8.00
N THR A 399 21.72 -19.10 -9.33
CA THR A 399 22.76 -19.85 -10.04
C THR A 399 24.15 -19.34 -9.69
N ALA A 400 25.12 -20.25 -9.61
CA ALA A 400 26.54 -19.91 -9.39
C ALA A 400 27.13 -19.03 -10.54
N ALA A 401 26.48 -18.95 -11.68
CA ALA A 401 26.88 -18.07 -12.79
C ALA A 401 26.43 -16.61 -12.59
N LEU A 402 25.52 -16.32 -11.67
CA LEU A 402 24.95 -14.98 -11.49
C LEU A 402 26.02 -13.92 -11.13
N PRO A 403 27.00 -14.17 -10.24
CA PRO A 403 28.05 -13.19 -9.94
C PRO A 403 28.85 -12.78 -11.16
N GLN A 404 29.19 -13.72 -12.05
CA GLN A 404 29.89 -13.42 -13.30
C GLN A 404 29.05 -12.54 -14.24
N ILE A 405 27.76 -12.85 -14.35
CA ILE A 405 26.82 -12.09 -15.19
C ILE A 405 26.66 -10.66 -14.64
N MET A 406 26.48 -10.53 -13.32
CA MET A 406 26.37 -9.25 -12.63
C MET A 406 27.63 -8.39 -12.82
N ALA A 407 28.82 -8.97 -12.59
CA ALA A 407 30.10 -8.27 -12.76
C ALA A 407 30.28 -7.77 -14.20
N ALA A 408 29.90 -8.58 -15.21
CA ALA A 408 29.94 -8.17 -16.62
C ALA A 408 28.94 -7.04 -16.95
N ALA A 409 27.86 -6.92 -16.20
CA ALA A 409 26.86 -5.85 -16.32
C ALA A 409 27.18 -4.62 -15.45
N GLY A 410 28.32 -4.57 -14.76
CA GLY A 410 28.71 -3.45 -13.88
C GLY A 410 27.96 -3.40 -12.55
N ILE A 411 27.39 -4.52 -12.11
CA ILE A 411 26.67 -4.63 -10.84
C ILE A 411 27.62 -5.13 -9.75
N ASP A 412 27.75 -4.35 -8.69
CA ASP A 412 28.67 -4.59 -7.57
C ASP A 412 27.99 -5.20 -6.34
N TRP A 413 26.66 -5.03 -6.21
CA TRP A 413 25.92 -5.41 -5.03
C TRP A 413 24.79 -6.37 -5.37
N PHE A 414 24.52 -7.28 -4.45
CA PHE A 414 23.40 -8.21 -4.53
C PHE A 414 22.57 -8.14 -3.26
N VAL A 415 21.28 -7.90 -3.42
CA VAL A 415 20.32 -7.79 -2.31
C VAL A 415 19.28 -8.90 -2.41
N SER A 416 19.17 -9.67 -1.37
CA SER A 416 18.15 -10.72 -1.20
C SER A 416 17.80 -10.88 0.27
N GLN A 417 16.65 -11.49 0.54
CA GLN A 417 16.28 -11.96 1.88
C GLN A 417 15.87 -13.44 1.88
N LYS A 418 15.73 -14.05 0.71
CA LYS A 418 15.16 -15.40 0.55
C LYS A 418 16.01 -16.52 1.19
N LEU A 419 17.27 -16.27 1.41
CA LEU A 419 18.16 -17.20 2.12
C LEU A 419 17.67 -17.52 3.55
N SER A 420 16.90 -16.60 4.16
CA SER A 420 16.31 -16.79 5.49
C SER A 420 15.17 -17.82 5.53
N TRP A 421 14.65 -18.24 4.38
CA TRP A 421 13.54 -19.18 4.27
C TRP A 421 14.00 -20.65 4.27
N ASN A 422 15.30 -20.92 4.30
CA ASN A 422 15.82 -22.29 4.38
C ASN A 422 15.65 -22.84 5.80
N GLU A 423 14.72 -23.76 5.97
CA GLU A 423 14.39 -24.35 7.28
C GLU A 423 15.40 -25.43 7.73
N THR A 424 16.08 -26.08 6.78
CA THR A 424 16.96 -27.22 7.07
C THR A 424 18.42 -26.81 7.19
N ASN A 425 18.86 -25.79 6.49
CA ASN A 425 20.24 -25.30 6.46
C ASN A 425 20.28 -23.77 6.43
N PRO A 426 19.98 -23.08 7.54
CA PRO A 426 20.00 -21.63 7.60
C PRO A 426 21.35 -21.06 7.20
N PHE A 427 21.36 -20.11 6.29
CA PHE A 427 22.59 -19.44 5.87
C PHE A 427 23.10 -18.54 7.02
N PRO A 428 24.39 -18.68 7.44
CA PRO A 428 24.86 -18.09 8.69
C PRO A 428 25.27 -16.61 8.58
N HIS A 429 25.23 -16.02 7.40
CA HIS A 429 25.75 -14.66 7.15
C HIS A 429 24.66 -13.72 6.67
N HIS A 430 24.66 -12.47 7.17
CA HIS A 430 23.82 -11.38 6.67
C HIS A 430 24.48 -10.62 5.52
N THR A 431 25.81 -10.52 5.55
CA THR A 431 26.64 -9.86 4.56
C THR A 431 27.84 -10.75 4.25
N PHE A 432 28.12 -10.98 2.99
CA PHE A 432 29.17 -11.89 2.54
C PHE A 432 29.67 -11.51 1.14
N TRP A 433 30.84 -12.02 0.81
CA TRP A 433 31.35 -12.00 -0.55
C TRP A 433 30.89 -13.24 -1.30
N TRP A 434 30.34 -13.00 -2.46
CA TRP A 434 29.88 -14.10 -3.31
C TRP A 434 30.70 -14.22 -4.57
#